data_7ff1e370a23c00b5b06f0def25831757
#
_entry.id   7ff1e370a23c00b5b06f0def25831757
#
_cell.length_a   1.000
_cell.length_b   1.000
_cell.length_c   1.000
_cell.angle_alpha   90.00
_cell.angle_beta   90.00
_cell.angle_gamma   90.00
#
_symmetry.space_group_name_H-M   'P 1'
#
loop_
_entity.id
_entity.type
_entity.pdbx_description
1 polymer ?
#
loop_
_entity_poly.entity_id
_entity_poly.type
_entity_poly.pdbx_seq_one_letter_code
_entity_poly.pdbx_strand_id
1 'polypeptide(L)'
;MLSKIRQAKDRILQLIAFHVPGAKSLRVRLHRCRGVKIGQNVWIGYQVLLDTSRPDLISVGDNVIISVRAMLIAHFRGPQGITIEEDAFIGPGAIILPNVTIGRGAVVTAGSVVSSSVQPMTVVQGNPARPIATCGVALGEKTDMGQFLRSLRPLERPSTGRRN
;
A
#
# COMPACT_ATOMS: atom_id res chain seq x y z
N MET A 1 6.35 -30.02 -8.42
CA MET A 1 5.91 -30.37 -7.04
C MET A 1 6.25 -29.27 -6.05
N LEU A 2 7.48 -28.79 -5.98
CA LEU A 2 7.92 -27.71 -5.06
C LEU A 2 7.14 -26.39 -5.20
N SER A 3 6.73 -25.97 -6.42
CA SER A 3 5.95 -24.76 -6.64
C SER A 3 4.54 -24.82 -6.03
N LYS A 4 3.87 -25.98 -6.10
CA LYS A 4 2.53 -26.16 -5.50
C LYS A 4 2.57 -26.13 -3.97
N ILE A 5 3.62 -26.72 -3.36
CA ILE A 5 3.85 -26.71 -1.90
C ILE A 5 4.09 -25.28 -1.43
N ARG A 6 4.91 -24.49 -2.16
CA ARG A 6 5.15 -23.07 -1.86
C ARG A 6 3.85 -22.26 -1.91
N GLN A 7 3.05 -22.43 -2.97
CA GLN A 7 1.76 -21.73 -3.11
C GLN A 7 0.78 -22.09 -1.97
N ALA A 8 0.69 -23.36 -1.59
CA ALA A 8 -0.15 -23.78 -0.47
C ALA A 8 0.31 -23.14 0.85
N LYS A 9 1.61 -23.14 1.13
CA LYS A 9 2.20 -22.44 2.28
C LYS A 9 1.82 -20.95 2.29
N ASP A 10 2.00 -20.27 1.15
CA ASP A 10 1.77 -18.82 1.04
C ASP A 10 0.30 -18.46 1.27
N ARG A 11 -0.63 -19.30 0.80
CA ARG A 11 -2.07 -19.16 1.06
C ARG A 11 -2.43 -19.37 2.54
N ILE A 12 -1.88 -20.41 3.16
CA ILE A 12 -2.11 -20.71 4.58
C ILE A 12 -1.59 -19.55 5.45
N LEU A 13 -0.36 -19.07 5.20
CA LEU A 13 0.22 -17.96 5.95
C LEU A 13 -0.59 -16.67 5.75
N GLN A 14 -1.16 -16.43 4.54
CA GLN A 14 -2.04 -15.29 4.29
C GLN A 14 -3.35 -15.40 5.12
N LEU A 15 -3.97 -16.57 5.15
CA LEU A 15 -5.18 -16.80 5.95
C LEU A 15 -4.93 -16.56 7.44
N ILE A 16 -3.81 -17.06 7.96
CA ILE A 16 -3.40 -16.80 9.33
C ILE A 16 -3.19 -15.31 9.55
N ALA A 17 -2.46 -14.62 8.66
CA ALA A 17 -2.16 -13.19 8.77
C ALA A 17 -3.43 -12.30 8.77
N PHE A 18 -4.53 -12.75 8.19
CA PHE A 18 -5.80 -12.02 8.22
C PHE A 18 -6.36 -11.82 9.62
N HIS A 19 -6.17 -12.80 10.52
CA HIS A 19 -6.90 -12.87 11.79
C HIS A 19 -6.01 -12.70 13.02
N VAL A 20 -4.69 -12.94 12.91
CA VAL A 20 -3.80 -12.88 14.08
C VAL A 20 -3.56 -11.44 14.54
N PRO A 21 -3.37 -11.20 15.83
CA PRO A 21 -2.93 -9.90 16.35
C PRO A 21 -1.47 -9.61 15.96
N GLY A 22 -1.00 -8.40 16.23
CA GLY A 22 0.40 -8.02 16.04
C GLY A 22 0.70 -7.38 14.69
N ALA A 23 0.14 -6.18 14.49
CA ALA A 23 0.28 -5.39 13.27
C ALA A 23 1.73 -5.09 12.87
N LYS A 24 2.61 -4.92 13.84
CA LYS A 24 4.05 -4.66 13.64
C LYS A 24 4.95 -5.88 13.88
N SER A 25 4.39 -6.98 14.33
CA SER A 25 5.17 -8.15 14.73
C SER A 25 4.78 -9.41 13.96
N LEU A 26 3.74 -10.12 14.40
CA LEU A 26 3.40 -11.43 13.85
C LEU A 26 2.94 -11.35 12.39
N ARG A 27 2.05 -10.41 12.04
CA ARG A 27 1.61 -10.25 10.64
C ARG A 27 2.78 -9.92 9.70
N VAL A 28 3.67 -9.01 10.12
CA VAL A 28 4.88 -8.68 9.34
C VAL A 28 5.76 -9.91 9.14
N ARG A 29 5.99 -10.71 10.20
CA ARG A 29 6.79 -11.95 10.10
C ARG A 29 6.15 -12.95 9.13
N LEU A 30 4.84 -13.17 9.21
CA LEU A 30 4.12 -14.08 8.31
C LEU A 30 4.28 -13.67 6.84
N HIS A 31 4.15 -12.38 6.54
CA HIS A 31 4.33 -11.89 5.18
C HIS A 31 5.79 -11.98 4.71
N ARG A 32 6.78 -11.72 5.58
CA ARG A 32 8.20 -11.96 5.26
C ARG A 32 8.48 -13.44 4.95
N CYS A 33 7.89 -14.38 5.70
CA CYS A 33 8.00 -15.81 5.44
C CYS A 33 7.40 -16.24 4.09
N ARG A 34 6.49 -15.44 3.52
CA ARG A 34 5.93 -15.62 2.18
C ARG A 34 6.83 -15.04 1.08
N GLY A 35 7.88 -14.30 1.43
CA GLY A 35 8.81 -13.68 0.49
C GLY A 35 8.55 -12.21 0.21
N VAL A 36 7.60 -11.56 0.88
CA VAL A 36 7.42 -10.10 0.81
C VAL A 36 8.63 -9.41 1.45
N LYS A 37 9.23 -8.46 0.75
CA LYS A 37 10.30 -7.62 1.30
C LYS A 37 9.66 -6.53 2.14
N ILE A 38 9.91 -6.51 3.45
CA ILE A 38 9.31 -5.54 4.37
C ILE A 38 10.39 -4.93 5.24
N GLY A 39 10.45 -3.61 5.26
CA GLY A 39 11.36 -2.80 6.06
C GLY A 39 11.05 -2.83 7.57
N GLN A 40 11.56 -1.85 8.30
CA GLN A 40 11.39 -1.73 9.73
C GLN A 40 10.15 -0.91 10.09
N ASN A 41 9.61 -1.13 11.29
CA ASN A 41 8.49 -0.37 11.85
C ASN A 41 7.24 -0.29 10.96
N VAL A 42 7.02 -1.31 10.10
CA VAL A 42 5.85 -1.38 9.21
C VAL A 42 4.62 -1.84 9.99
N TRP A 43 3.50 -1.14 9.81
CA TRP A 43 2.21 -1.50 10.37
C TRP A 43 1.32 -2.14 9.29
N ILE A 44 0.88 -3.37 9.51
CA ILE A 44 -0.04 -4.10 8.60
C ILE A 44 -1.34 -4.37 9.33
N GLY A 45 -2.43 -3.81 8.83
CA GLY A 45 -3.77 -3.92 9.39
C GLY A 45 -4.38 -5.32 9.29
N TYR A 46 -5.55 -5.50 9.91
CA TYR A 46 -6.32 -6.72 9.74
C TYR A 46 -6.83 -6.88 8.31
N GLN A 47 -6.91 -8.12 7.84
CA GLN A 47 -7.45 -8.48 6.53
C GLN A 47 -6.74 -7.81 5.35
N VAL A 48 -5.48 -7.41 5.53
CA VAL A 48 -4.65 -6.93 4.41
C VAL A 48 -4.29 -8.10 3.51
N LEU A 49 -4.59 -7.99 2.22
CA LEU A 49 -4.21 -8.97 1.20
C LEU A 49 -2.92 -8.55 0.51
N LEU A 50 -1.83 -9.23 0.79
CA LEU A 50 -0.63 -9.15 -0.05
C LEU A 50 -0.63 -10.36 -0.98
N ASP A 51 -0.46 -10.11 -2.28
CA ASP A 51 -0.56 -11.12 -3.35
C ASP A 51 -0.17 -12.54 -2.90
N THR A 52 -1.01 -13.52 -3.25
CA THR A 52 -0.79 -14.93 -2.88
C THR A 52 -0.03 -15.73 -3.93
N SER A 53 0.03 -15.22 -5.18
CA SER A 53 0.71 -15.88 -6.30
C SER A 53 2.16 -15.43 -6.41
N ARG A 54 2.41 -14.13 -6.23
CA ARG A 54 3.74 -13.51 -6.36
C ARG A 54 4.02 -12.54 -5.21
N PRO A 55 4.03 -13.00 -3.95
CA PRO A 55 4.38 -12.15 -2.80
C PRO A 55 5.81 -11.62 -2.89
N ASP A 56 6.70 -12.31 -3.58
CA ASP A 56 8.09 -11.95 -3.85
C ASP A 56 8.23 -10.66 -4.71
N LEU A 57 7.18 -10.25 -5.41
CA LEU A 57 7.14 -9.01 -6.19
C LEU A 57 6.68 -7.78 -5.37
N ILE A 58 6.46 -7.93 -4.07
CA ILE A 58 6.05 -6.81 -3.20
C ILE A 58 7.22 -6.39 -2.33
N SER A 59 7.54 -5.09 -2.39
CA SER A 59 8.53 -4.44 -1.53
C SER A 59 7.88 -3.29 -0.77
N VAL A 60 8.09 -3.27 0.55
CA VAL A 60 7.54 -2.27 1.47
C VAL A 60 8.69 -1.67 2.26
N GLY A 61 8.86 -0.37 2.20
CA GLY A 61 9.88 0.41 2.90
C GLY A 61 9.62 0.54 4.40
N ASP A 62 10.46 1.32 5.06
CA ASP A 62 10.38 1.56 6.50
C ASP A 62 9.19 2.47 6.87
N ASN A 63 8.68 2.33 8.09
CA ASN A 63 7.59 3.15 8.66
C ASN A 63 6.28 3.16 7.85
N VAL A 64 6.11 2.28 6.88
CA VAL A 64 4.90 2.22 6.06
C VAL A 64 3.71 1.74 6.88
N ILE A 65 2.56 2.38 6.68
CA ILE A 65 1.28 1.94 7.22
C ILE A 65 0.42 1.38 6.09
N ILE A 66 0.07 0.10 6.17
CA ILE A 66 -0.91 -0.55 5.29
C ILE A 66 -2.15 -0.82 6.12
N SER A 67 -3.20 -0.03 5.91
CA SER A 67 -4.40 -0.05 6.73
C SER A 67 -5.30 -1.26 6.44
N VAL A 68 -6.33 -1.44 7.26
CA VAL A 68 -7.22 -2.59 7.22
C VAL A 68 -7.82 -2.82 5.83
N ARG A 69 -7.93 -4.08 5.40
CA ARG A 69 -8.53 -4.50 4.11
C ARG A 69 -7.86 -3.93 2.86
N ALA A 70 -6.69 -3.32 2.96
CA ALA A 70 -5.96 -2.93 1.76
C ALA A 70 -5.50 -4.17 0.97
N MET A 71 -5.44 -4.06 -0.36
CA MET A 71 -5.05 -5.15 -1.27
C MET A 71 -3.90 -4.71 -2.17
N LEU A 72 -2.83 -5.51 -2.21
CA LEU A 72 -1.68 -5.32 -3.09
C LEU A 72 -1.63 -6.50 -4.07
N ILE A 73 -1.96 -6.26 -5.34
CA ILE A 73 -2.07 -7.27 -6.40
C ILE A 73 -0.87 -7.15 -7.33
N ALA A 74 0.05 -8.10 -7.32
CA ALA A 74 1.34 -7.99 -8.01
C ALA A 74 1.48 -8.86 -9.27
N HIS A 75 0.54 -9.77 -9.57
CA HIS A 75 0.79 -10.89 -10.51
C HIS A 75 0.29 -10.71 -11.95
N PHE A 76 -0.42 -9.62 -12.32
CA PHE A 76 -1.09 -9.54 -13.65
C PHE A 76 -0.30 -8.85 -14.77
N ARG A 77 0.74 -8.07 -14.50
CA ARG A 77 1.35 -7.19 -15.51
C ARG A 77 2.88 -7.26 -15.57
N GLY A 78 3.45 -8.45 -15.56
CA GLY A 78 4.90 -8.60 -15.70
C GLY A 78 5.70 -8.46 -14.38
N PRO A 79 7.03 -8.43 -14.45
CA PRO A 79 7.90 -8.71 -13.31
C PRO A 79 8.19 -7.53 -12.37
N GLN A 80 7.71 -6.33 -12.65
CA GLN A 80 8.11 -5.13 -11.88
C GLN A 80 7.48 -5.07 -10.47
N GLY A 81 6.34 -5.73 -10.26
CA GLY A 81 5.73 -5.84 -8.94
C GLY A 81 5.18 -4.53 -8.37
N ILE A 82 5.16 -4.43 -7.04
CA ILE A 82 4.73 -3.25 -6.29
C ILE A 82 5.86 -2.82 -5.36
N THR A 83 6.18 -1.54 -5.40
CA THR A 83 7.10 -0.91 -4.44
C THR A 83 6.35 0.15 -3.66
N ILE A 84 6.38 0.04 -2.33
CA ILE A 84 5.91 1.09 -1.43
C ILE A 84 7.14 1.63 -0.71
N GLU A 85 7.47 2.89 -0.97
CA GLU A 85 8.61 3.55 -0.36
C GLU A 85 8.33 3.92 1.10
N GLU A 86 9.37 4.35 1.82
CA GLU A 86 9.29 4.66 3.24
C GLU A 86 8.26 5.74 3.57
N ASP A 87 7.74 5.72 4.79
CA ASP A 87 6.79 6.69 5.35
C ASP A 87 5.45 6.80 4.59
N ALA A 88 5.17 5.92 3.62
CA ALA A 88 3.92 5.94 2.87
C ALA A 88 2.75 5.41 3.69
N PHE A 89 1.55 5.94 3.42
CA PHE A 89 0.30 5.52 4.03
C PHE A 89 -0.66 4.95 3.00
N ILE A 90 -1.07 3.71 3.20
CA ILE A 90 -2.08 3.03 2.38
C ILE A 90 -3.38 2.94 3.19
N GLY A 91 -4.38 3.69 2.78
CA GLY A 91 -5.66 3.83 3.47
C GLY A 91 -6.50 2.56 3.48
N PRO A 92 -7.51 2.49 4.38
CA PRO A 92 -8.40 1.33 4.49
C PRO A 92 -9.06 0.97 3.16
N GLY A 93 -9.06 -0.32 2.81
CA GLY A 93 -9.70 -0.82 1.58
C GLY A 93 -9.08 -0.33 0.27
N ALA A 94 -7.93 0.33 0.29
CA ALA A 94 -7.24 0.73 -0.93
C ALA A 94 -6.72 -0.49 -1.70
N ILE A 95 -6.71 -0.39 -3.04
CA ILE A 95 -6.23 -1.43 -3.95
C ILE A 95 -5.05 -0.88 -4.74
N ILE A 96 -3.90 -1.55 -4.62
CA ILE A 96 -2.70 -1.21 -5.39
C ILE A 96 -2.53 -2.26 -6.50
N LEU A 97 -2.54 -1.82 -7.75
CA LEU A 97 -2.42 -2.67 -8.92
C LEU A 97 -0.94 -2.93 -9.26
N PRO A 98 -0.66 -3.93 -10.14
CA PRO A 98 0.71 -4.30 -10.50
C PRO A 98 1.50 -3.16 -11.15
N ASN A 99 2.83 -3.19 -10.98
CA ASN A 99 3.80 -2.26 -11.57
C ASN A 99 3.63 -0.81 -11.08
N VAL A 100 3.20 -0.65 -9.83
CA VAL A 100 3.01 0.65 -9.19
C VAL A 100 4.11 0.87 -8.14
N THR A 101 4.69 2.06 -8.15
CA THR A 101 5.51 2.59 -7.06
C THR A 101 4.70 3.65 -6.32
N ILE A 102 4.56 3.48 -5.01
CA ILE A 102 4.02 4.51 -4.10
C ILE A 102 5.23 5.23 -3.51
N GLY A 103 5.42 6.48 -3.88
CA GLY A 103 6.56 7.30 -3.47
C GLY A 103 6.58 7.60 -1.97
N ARG A 104 7.76 7.96 -1.47
CA ARG A 104 8.01 8.26 -0.06
C ARG A 104 6.99 9.26 0.50
N GLY A 105 6.44 8.97 1.67
CA GLY A 105 5.47 9.83 2.34
C GLY A 105 4.17 10.05 1.58
N ALA A 106 3.93 9.35 0.47
CA ALA A 106 2.68 9.46 -0.26
C ALA A 106 1.52 8.85 0.53
N VAL A 107 0.33 9.38 0.30
CA VAL A 107 -0.91 8.96 0.96
C VAL A 107 -1.90 8.47 -0.08
N VAL A 108 -2.26 7.20 0.01
CA VAL A 108 -3.37 6.62 -0.73
C VAL A 108 -4.60 6.66 0.19
N THR A 109 -5.64 7.40 -0.19
CA THR A 109 -6.84 7.53 0.64
C THR A 109 -7.66 6.24 0.65
N ALA A 110 -8.57 6.12 1.64
CA ALA A 110 -9.43 4.96 1.79
C ALA A 110 -10.22 4.63 0.51
N GLY A 111 -10.33 3.33 0.18
CA GLY A 111 -11.10 2.83 -0.98
C GLY A 111 -10.56 3.20 -2.35
N SER A 112 -9.38 3.79 -2.44
CA SER A 112 -8.79 4.19 -3.73
C SER A 112 -8.21 3.02 -4.49
N VAL A 113 -8.27 3.07 -5.84
CA VAL A 113 -7.67 2.06 -6.73
C VAL A 113 -6.52 2.71 -7.50
N VAL A 114 -5.29 2.35 -7.13
CA VAL A 114 -4.07 2.92 -7.70
C VAL A 114 -3.58 2.05 -8.85
N SER A 115 -3.64 2.59 -10.07
CA SER A 115 -3.23 1.94 -11.32
C SER A 115 -1.98 2.55 -11.96
N SER A 116 -1.44 3.61 -11.37
CA SER A 116 -0.24 4.31 -11.84
C SER A 116 0.60 4.75 -10.64
N SER A 117 1.90 4.84 -10.81
CA SER A 117 2.81 5.23 -9.73
C SER A 117 2.47 6.61 -9.17
N VAL A 118 2.65 6.76 -7.86
CA VAL A 118 2.35 7.96 -7.09
C VAL A 118 3.66 8.65 -6.71
N GLN A 119 3.75 9.95 -6.98
CA GLN A 119 4.92 10.74 -6.64
C GLN A 119 5.09 10.85 -5.10
N PRO A 120 6.32 11.05 -4.61
CA PRO A 120 6.54 11.31 -3.19
C PRO A 120 5.68 12.45 -2.65
N MET A 121 5.29 12.36 -1.38
CA MET A 121 4.52 13.40 -0.67
C MET A 121 3.22 13.81 -1.37
N THR A 122 2.62 12.91 -2.12
CA THR A 122 1.39 13.15 -2.88
C THR A 122 0.21 12.38 -2.28
N VAL A 123 -0.93 13.06 -2.14
CA VAL A 123 -2.20 12.45 -1.73
C VAL A 123 -3.00 12.09 -2.97
N VAL A 124 -3.36 10.80 -3.10
CA VAL A 124 -4.19 10.32 -4.21
C VAL A 124 -5.52 9.77 -3.72
N GLN A 125 -6.58 9.97 -4.52
CA GLN A 125 -7.94 9.54 -4.19
C GLN A 125 -8.71 9.06 -5.42
N GLY A 126 -9.60 8.09 -5.22
CA GLY A 126 -10.63 7.68 -6.16
C GLY A 126 -10.33 6.36 -6.89
N ASN A 127 -11.19 6.03 -7.86
CA ASN A 127 -11.07 4.86 -8.74
C ASN A 127 -11.32 5.29 -10.20
N PRO A 128 -10.28 5.37 -11.05
CA PRO A 128 -8.87 5.25 -10.70
C PRO A 128 -8.38 6.41 -9.82
N ALA A 129 -7.40 6.15 -8.95
CA ALA A 129 -6.84 7.16 -8.07
C ALA A 129 -6.14 8.28 -8.84
N ARG A 130 -6.36 9.53 -8.42
CA ARG A 130 -5.75 10.73 -9.00
C ARG A 130 -5.14 11.59 -7.90
N PRO A 131 -4.05 12.29 -8.17
CA PRO A 131 -3.51 13.27 -7.25
C PRO A 131 -4.54 14.36 -6.93
N ILE A 132 -4.72 14.64 -5.64
CA ILE A 132 -5.63 15.67 -5.14
C ILE A 132 -4.93 16.75 -4.33
N ALA A 133 -3.80 16.43 -3.74
CA ALA A 133 -2.98 17.35 -2.95
C ALA A 133 -1.54 16.86 -2.87
N THR A 134 -0.63 17.76 -2.48
CA THR A 134 0.65 17.40 -1.89
C THR A 134 0.58 17.58 -0.38
N CYS A 135 1.41 16.86 0.38
CA CYS A 135 1.54 17.02 1.82
C CYS A 135 2.97 17.47 2.19
N GLY A 136 3.10 18.31 3.19
CA GLY A 136 4.40 18.80 3.67
C GLY A 136 5.02 17.89 4.74
N VAL A 137 4.22 16.98 5.33
CA VAL A 137 4.65 15.96 6.28
C VAL A 137 4.03 14.63 5.91
N ALA A 138 4.75 13.53 6.13
CA ALA A 138 4.22 12.19 5.92
C ALA A 138 3.16 11.85 6.97
N LEU A 139 2.13 11.08 6.58
CA LEU A 139 1.10 10.59 7.50
C LEU A 139 1.55 9.27 8.14
N GLY A 140 2.23 9.36 9.27
CA GLY A 140 2.72 8.23 10.04
C GLY A 140 2.00 8.04 11.38
N GLU A 141 2.37 7.00 12.09
CA GLU A 141 1.75 6.63 13.39
C GLU A 141 1.88 7.73 14.46
N LYS A 142 2.98 8.50 14.42
CA LYS A 142 3.25 9.57 15.39
C LYS A 142 2.89 10.96 14.85
N THR A 143 2.35 11.04 13.64
CA THR A 143 2.03 12.33 13.02
C THR A 143 0.77 12.89 13.64
N ASP A 144 0.85 14.14 14.14
CA ASP A 144 -0.33 14.88 14.55
C ASP A 144 -1.24 15.16 13.34
N MET A 145 -2.49 14.74 13.43
CA MET A 145 -3.45 14.88 12.34
C MET A 145 -3.69 16.34 11.95
N GLY A 146 -3.70 17.25 12.93
CA GLY A 146 -3.83 18.68 12.67
C GLY A 146 -2.63 19.23 11.91
N GLN A 147 -1.42 18.80 12.25
CA GLN A 147 -0.20 19.15 11.51
C GLN A 147 -0.26 18.63 10.07
N PHE A 148 -0.65 17.36 9.88
CA PHE A 148 -0.80 16.78 8.55
C PHE A 148 -1.81 17.59 7.72
N LEU A 149 -3.01 17.85 8.23
CA LEU A 149 -4.06 18.58 7.52
C LEU A 149 -3.62 20.01 7.15
N ARG A 150 -2.92 20.72 8.04
CA ARG A 150 -2.36 22.06 7.73
C ARG A 150 -1.26 22.03 6.69
N SER A 151 -0.59 20.89 6.52
CA SER A 151 0.48 20.71 5.53
C SER A 151 -0.02 20.45 4.10
N LEU A 152 -1.32 20.15 3.94
CA LEU A 152 -1.90 19.84 2.64
C LEU A 152 -1.93 21.07 1.72
N ARG A 153 -1.53 20.84 0.47
CA ARG A 153 -1.63 21.82 -0.60
C ARG A 153 -2.47 21.20 -1.72
N PRO A 154 -3.75 21.58 -1.83
CA PRO A 154 -4.64 21.07 -2.89
C PRO A 154 -4.04 21.30 -4.28
N LEU A 155 -4.20 20.32 -5.15
CA LEU A 155 -3.87 20.46 -6.57
C LEU A 155 -5.12 20.94 -7.30
N GLU A 156 -4.95 21.89 -8.22
CA GLU A 156 -6.05 22.32 -9.09
C GLU A 156 -6.55 21.13 -9.90
N ARG A 157 -7.85 20.89 -9.87
CA ARG A 157 -8.47 19.91 -10.76
C ARG A 157 -8.35 20.45 -12.18
N PRO A 158 -7.86 19.64 -13.15
CA PRO A 158 -7.96 20.06 -14.55
C PRO A 158 -9.44 20.38 -14.82
N SER A 159 -9.69 21.59 -15.31
CA SER A 159 -11.02 22.02 -15.70
C SER A 159 -11.59 20.98 -16.65
N THR A 160 -12.65 20.32 -16.25
CA THR A 160 -13.43 19.48 -17.18
C THR A 160 -14.03 20.43 -18.20
N GLY A 161 -13.34 20.56 -19.34
CA GLY A 161 -13.89 21.28 -20.48
C GLY A 161 -15.26 20.67 -20.78
N ARG A 162 -16.33 21.44 -20.58
CA ARG A 162 -17.64 21.09 -21.09
C ARG A 162 -17.47 20.89 -22.60
N ARG A 163 -17.58 19.66 -23.05
CA ARG A 163 -17.83 19.42 -24.47
C ARG A 163 -19.29 19.85 -24.69
N ASN A 164 -19.45 20.99 -25.36
CA ASN A 164 -20.72 21.36 -25.95
C ASN A 164 -21.08 20.36 -27.07
#